data_4145ddc40df9f2c5f77f30f793702485
#
_entry.id   4145ddc40df9f2c5f77f30f793702485
#
_cell.length_a   1.000
_cell.length_b   1.000
_cell.length_c   1.000
_cell.angle_alpha   90.00
_cell.angle_beta   90.00
_cell.angle_gamma   90.00
#
_symmetry.space_group_name_H-M   'P 1'
#
loop_
_entity.id
_entity.type
_entity.pdbx_description
1 polymer ?
#
loop_
_entity_poly.entity_id
_entity_poly.type
_entity_poly.pdbx_seq_one_letter_code
_entity_poly.pdbx_strand_id
1 'polypeptide(L)'
;MRCVLAGGVAFVLACAVGTADEPQKPREKPKYEYRQEHDPNGIGKFYLDREIAHVMGFQAAGWLERKERIKEEDPEKLIKALDLKEGMVVADVGAGSGYHTFMMAPRVGEKGKVIASDIQQEMLDIVTKKAKDKKLTNVEAVKGTTTDPKLPAGQVDLILLVDVYHEFEFPYEMTEKMVAALKPGGRLVFVEFRLEDDKVAIKLVHKMSERQVLKEAAVFPELEHTKTVGTLPWQHVVIFTKKGEKK
;
A
#
# COMPACT_ATOMS: atom_id res chain seq x y z
N MET A 1 -39.69 22.32 72.25
CA MET A 1 -39.35 21.03 71.63
C MET A 1 -39.35 21.20 70.08
N ARG A 2 -38.22 21.29 69.48
CA ARG A 2 -38.10 21.38 68.05
C ARG A 2 -37.31 20.15 67.54
N CYS A 3 -37.97 19.26 66.76
CA CYS A 3 -37.36 18.15 66.11
C CYS A 3 -36.64 18.66 64.85
N VAL A 4 -35.37 18.31 64.75
CA VAL A 4 -34.51 18.53 63.50
C VAL A 4 -34.52 17.21 62.79
N LEU A 5 -35.06 17.23 61.56
CA LEU A 5 -34.98 16.13 60.61
C LEU A 5 -33.66 16.25 59.83
N ALA A 6 -32.77 15.26 59.94
CA ALA A 6 -31.55 15.11 59.13
C ALA A 6 -31.88 14.38 57.81
N GLY A 7 -31.72 15.06 56.68
CA GLY A 7 -31.85 14.49 55.34
C GLY A 7 -30.56 13.84 54.94
N GLY A 8 -30.56 12.51 54.77
CA GLY A 8 -29.44 11.77 54.17
C GLY A 8 -29.49 11.84 52.66
N VAL A 9 -28.42 12.33 52.04
CA VAL A 9 -28.20 12.31 50.57
C VAL A 9 -27.54 10.97 50.23
N ALA A 10 -28.28 10.11 49.55
CA ALA A 10 -27.74 8.86 49.01
C ALA A 10 -26.97 9.18 47.68
N PHE A 11 -25.67 8.97 47.69
CA PHE A 11 -24.85 8.97 46.46
C PHE A 11 -25.06 7.63 45.74
N VAL A 12 -25.72 7.66 44.58
CA VAL A 12 -25.80 6.52 43.68
C VAL A 12 -24.53 6.53 42.83
N LEU A 13 -23.63 5.59 43.10
CA LEU A 13 -22.44 5.33 42.24
C LEU A 13 -22.95 4.58 41.00
N ALA A 14 -23.06 5.27 39.87
CA ALA A 14 -23.29 4.64 38.58
C ALA A 14 -22.01 3.95 38.11
N CYS A 15 -21.90 2.64 38.25
CA CYS A 15 -20.91 1.82 37.58
C CYS A 15 -21.20 1.86 36.09
N ALA A 16 -20.32 2.55 35.32
CA ALA A 16 -20.28 2.43 33.86
C ALA A 16 -19.83 1.01 33.51
N VAL A 17 -20.77 0.17 33.09
CA VAL A 17 -20.48 -1.14 32.51
C VAL A 17 -19.88 -0.83 31.13
N GLY A 18 -18.55 -1.01 30.99
CA GLY A 18 -17.90 -0.99 29.71
C GLY A 18 -18.51 -2.05 28.81
N THR A 19 -19.08 -1.62 27.69
CA THR A 19 -19.55 -2.53 26.65
C THR A 19 -18.34 -3.29 26.13
N ALA A 20 -18.27 -4.59 26.41
CA ALA A 20 -17.31 -5.49 25.79
C ALA A 20 -17.49 -5.36 24.27
N ASP A 21 -16.38 -5.10 23.56
CA ASP A 21 -16.35 -5.06 22.10
C ASP A 21 -16.94 -6.39 21.59
N GLU A 22 -18.05 -6.34 20.86
CA GLU A 22 -18.55 -7.51 20.14
C GLU A 22 -17.45 -7.99 19.21
N PRO A 23 -17.14 -9.30 19.16
CA PRO A 23 -16.15 -9.82 18.24
C PRO A 23 -16.53 -9.43 16.81
N GLN A 24 -15.70 -8.66 16.16
CA GLN A 24 -15.95 -8.22 14.79
C GLN A 24 -16.18 -9.46 13.91
N LYS A 25 -17.32 -9.48 13.22
CA LYS A 25 -17.66 -10.54 12.29
C LYS A 25 -16.50 -10.73 11.31
N PRO A 26 -16.06 -11.97 11.04
CA PRO A 26 -14.97 -12.21 10.09
C PRO A 26 -15.26 -11.49 8.77
N ARG A 27 -14.26 -10.77 8.25
CA ARG A 27 -14.38 -10.09 6.98
C ARG A 27 -14.66 -11.10 5.87
N GLU A 28 -15.72 -10.89 5.12
CA GLU A 28 -16.03 -11.72 3.96
C GLU A 28 -15.03 -11.38 2.85
N LYS A 29 -14.24 -12.36 2.43
CA LYS A 29 -13.29 -12.21 1.34
C LYS A 29 -14.05 -12.16 0.01
N PRO A 30 -13.85 -11.11 -0.82
CA PRO A 30 -14.42 -11.08 -2.16
C PRO A 30 -13.96 -12.27 -3.00
N LYS A 31 -14.87 -12.82 -3.80
CA LYS A 31 -14.56 -13.94 -4.69
C LYS A 31 -13.77 -13.47 -5.89
N TYR A 32 -12.83 -14.30 -6.33
CA TYR A 32 -12.21 -14.15 -7.64
C TYR A 32 -13.09 -14.79 -8.70
N GLU A 33 -13.20 -14.13 -9.84
CA GLU A 33 -13.88 -14.65 -11.02
C GLU A 33 -12.85 -15.02 -12.10
N TYR A 34 -13.20 -15.99 -12.95
CA TYR A 34 -12.38 -16.39 -14.10
C TYR A 34 -13.23 -16.32 -15.34
N ARG A 35 -12.72 -15.65 -16.39
CA ARG A 35 -13.43 -15.47 -17.67
C ARG A 35 -12.55 -15.95 -18.81
N GLN A 36 -13.15 -16.63 -19.78
CA GLN A 36 -12.45 -17.09 -20.98
C GLN A 36 -12.17 -15.95 -21.95
N GLU A 37 -13.14 -15.04 -22.10
CA GLU A 37 -12.97 -13.82 -22.88
C GLU A 37 -12.40 -12.72 -21.98
N HIS A 38 -11.16 -12.31 -22.27
CA HIS A 38 -10.41 -11.35 -21.44
C HIS A 38 -9.35 -10.63 -22.28
N ASP A 39 -8.71 -9.59 -21.71
CA ASP A 39 -7.62 -8.86 -22.36
C ASP A 39 -6.42 -9.79 -22.57
N PRO A 40 -5.79 -9.82 -23.76
CA PRO A 40 -4.60 -10.66 -24.02
C PRO A 40 -3.38 -10.29 -23.13
N ASN A 41 -3.40 -9.14 -22.46
CA ASN A 41 -2.38 -8.73 -21.49
C ASN A 41 -2.84 -8.93 -20.03
N GLY A 42 -4.03 -9.50 -19.82
CA GLY A 42 -4.56 -9.91 -18.53
C GLY A 42 -4.47 -11.43 -18.36
N ILE A 43 -4.69 -11.89 -17.12
CA ILE A 43 -4.62 -13.33 -16.78
C ILE A 43 -6.00 -14.02 -16.78
N GLY A 44 -7.06 -13.35 -17.24
CA GLY A 44 -8.43 -13.86 -17.22
C GLY A 44 -9.02 -14.03 -15.82
N LYS A 45 -8.36 -13.53 -14.79
CA LYS A 45 -8.79 -13.52 -13.40
C LYS A 45 -9.21 -12.12 -13.00
N PHE A 46 -10.37 -12.02 -12.36
CA PHE A 46 -11.00 -10.75 -12.01
C PHE A 46 -11.16 -10.62 -10.49
N TYR A 47 -10.94 -9.41 -9.99
CA TYR A 47 -11.17 -9.02 -8.61
C TYR A 47 -12.01 -7.75 -8.58
N LEU A 48 -13.20 -7.83 -7.99
CA LEU A 48 -14.15 -6.71 -7.90
C LEU A 48 -14.36 -6.02 -9.26
N ASP A 49 -14.63 -6.82 -10.30
CA ASP A 49 -14.87 -6.44 -11.71
C ASP A 49 -13.63 -5.97 -12.51
N ARG A 50 -12.47 -5.84 -11.89
CA ARG A 50 -11.21 -5.52 -12.58
C ARG A 50 -10.48 -6.80 -12.96
N GLU A 51 -10.04 -6.88 -14.21
CA GLU A 51 -9.12 -7.91 -14.66
C GLU A 51 -7.71 -7.65 -14.11
N ILE A 52 -7.04 -8.72 -13.69
CA ILE A 52 -5.66 -8.67 -13.21
C ILE A 52 -4.71 -8.76 -14.40
N ALA A 53 -3.75 -7.84 -14.48
CA ALA A 53 -2.76 -7.82 -15.55
C ALA A 53 -1.70 -8.93 -15.40
N HIS A 54 -1.06 -9.30 -16.49
CA HIS A 54 0.15 -10.10 -16.45
C HIS A 54 1.29 -9.35 -15.73
N VAL A 55 2.01 -10.05 -14.87
CA VAL A 55 3.23 -9.53 -14.22
C VAL A 55 4.29 -9.24 -15.27
N MET A 56 4.90 -8.06 -15.17
CA MET A 56 6.05 -7.70 -16.00
C MET A 56 7.29 -8.53 -15.59
N GLY A 57 7.82 -9.34 -16.52
CA GLY A 57 9.02 -10.14 -16.27
C GLY A 57 10.28 -9.29 -16.10
N PHE A 58 11.26 -9.81 -15.32
CA PHE A 58 12.51 -9.13 -15.03
C PHE A 58 13.34 -8.76 -16.30
N GLN A 59 13.10 -9.44 -17.42
CA GLN A 59 13.71 -9.12 -18.70
C GLN A 59 13.41 -7.68 -19.15
N ALA A 60 12.29 -7.13 -18.69
CA ALA A 60 11.88 -5.75 -18.95
C ALA A 60 12.40 -4.74 -17.90
N ALA A 61 13.30 -5.13 -16.99
CA ALA A 61 13.85 -4.23 -15.97
C ALA A 61 14.47 -2.94 -16.54
N GLY A 62 15.02 -3.00 -17.76
CA GLY A 62 15.53 -1.82 -18.46
C GLY A 62 14.46 -0.76 -18.75
N TRP A 63 13.21 -1.17 -18.93
CA TRP A 63 12.09 -0.25 -19.13
C TRP A 63 11.81 0.59 -17.88
N LEU A 64 12.01 0.02 -16.68
CA LEU A 64 11.85 0.74 -15.40
C LEU A 64 12.88 1.87 -15.22
N GLU A 65 14.00 1.82 -15.93
CA GLU A 65 15.09 2.80 -15.84
C GLU A 65 15.09 3.78 -17.02
N ARG A 66 14.04 3.78 -17.88
CA ARG A 66 13.96 4.66 -19.06
C ARG A 66 13.94 6.13 -18.66
N LYS A 67 14.56 6.98 -19.46
CA LYS A 67 14.68 8.42 -19.21
C LYS A 67 13.32 9.14 -19.35
N GLU A 68 12.46 8.62 -20.20
CA GLU A 68 11.12 9.12 -20.47
C GLU A 68 10.27 9.16 -19.19
N ARG A 69 10.55 8.27 -18.25
CA ARG A 69 9.87 8.17 -16.94
C ARG A 69 9.78 9.52 -16.21
N ILE A 70 10.83 10.36 -16.33
CA ILE A 70 10.84 11.69 -15.72
C ILE A 70 9.68 12.56 -16.23
N LYS A 71 9.37 12.50 -17.54
CA LYS A 71 8.30 13.28 -18.16
C LYS A 71 6.92 12.64 -17.97
N GLU A 72 6.87 11.31 -17.94
CA GLU A 72 5.65 10.51 -17.89
C GLU A 72 5.12 10.37 -16.48
N GLU A 73 5.99 10.28 -15.48
CA GLU A 73 5.63 9.89 -14.11
C GLU A 73 6.02 10.95 -13.07
N ASP A 74 7.05 11.79 -13.34
CA ASP A 74 7.60 12.78 -12.38
C ASP A 74 7.92 12.15 -11.00
N PRO A 75 8.90 11.20 -10.94
CA PRO A 75 9.21 10.46 -9.72
C PRO A 75 9.62 11.35 -8.54
N GLU A 76 10.28 12.49 -8.78
CA GLU A 76 10.65 13.42 -7.71
C GLU A 76 9.42 14.04 -7.04
N LYS A 77 8.40 14.36 -7.83
CA LYS A 77 7.13 14.88 -7.31
C LYS A 77 6.38 13.79 -6.52
N LEU A 78 6.43 12.53 -6.98
CA LEU A 78 5.92 11.41 -6.22
C LEU A 78 6.61 11.32 -4.85
N ILE A 79 7.95 11.23 -4.83
CA ILE A 79 8.71 11.10 -3.57
C ILE A 79 8.43 12.28 -2.62
N LYS A 80 8.29 13.50 -3.15
CA LYS A 80 7.89 14.66 -2.35
C LYS A 80 6.49 14.50 -1.75
N ALA A 81 5.54 13.93 -2.52
CA ALA A 81 4.17 13.70 -2.04
C ALA A 81 4.06 12.64 -0.95
N LEU A 82 5.05 11.73 -0.85
CA LEU A 82 5.12 10.70 0.20
C LEU A 82 5.45 11.29 1.58
N ASP A 83 5.98 12.52 1.66
CA ASP A 83 6.35 13.19 2.92
C ASP A 83 7.15 12.27 3.86
N LEU A 84 8.23 11.69 3.32
CA LEU A 84 9.12 10.79 4.07
C LEU A 84 9.92 11.56 5.13
N LYS A 85 10.13 10.94 6.27
CA LYS A 85 10.91 11.50 7.39
C LYS A 85 12.08 10.59 7.73
N GLU A 86 13.14 11.18 8.26
CA GLU A 86 14.27 10.43 8.80
C GLU A 86 13.81 9.43 9.89
N GLY A 87 14.34 8.22 9.84
CA GLY A 87 14.01 7.15 10.77
C GLY A 87 12.78 6.31 10.40
N MET A 88 12.02 6.65 9.34
CA MET A 88 10.90 5.84 8.89
C MET A 88 11.35 4.48 8.37
N VAL A 89 10.53 3.46 8.64
CA VAL A 89 10.57 2.16 7.96
C VAL A 89 9.54 2.19 6.83
N VAL A 90 10.01 2.12 5.59
CA VAL A 90 9.16 2.16 4.40
C VAL A 90 9.34 0.90 3.58
N ALA A 91 8.29 0.48 2.87
CA ALA A 91 8.35 -0.66 1.96
C ALA A 91 8.02 -0.22 0.54
N ASP A 92 8.79 -0.74 -0.42
CA ASP A 92 8.55 -0.68 -1.85
C ASP A 92 8.13 -2.08 -2.28
N VAL A 93 6.83 -2.30 -2.53
CA VAL A 93 6.28 -3.61 -2.85
C VAL A 93 6.04 -3.71 -4.35
N GLY A 94 6.62 -4.74 -4.97
CA GLY A 94 6.85 -4.80 -6.41
C GLY A 94 7.98 -3.84 -6.80
N ALA A 95 9.08 -3.89 -6.05
CA ALA A 95 10.17 -2.92 -6.16
C ALA A 95 10.87 -2.94 -7.54
N GLY A 96 10.74 -4.03 -8.29
CA GLY A 96 11.39 -4.21 -9.57
C GLY A 96 12.90 -3.96 -9.48
N SER A 97 13.43 -3.09 -10.33
CA SER A 97 14.84 -2.71 -10.32
C SER A 97 15.27 -1.83 -9.14
N GLY A 98 14.34 -1.47 -8.25
CA GLY A 98 14.57 -0.60 -7.10
C GLY A 98 14.56 0.89 -7.43
N TYR A 99 13.95 1.30 -8.54
CA TYR A 99 13.94 2.71 -8.96
C TYR A 99 13.49 3.64 -7.82
N HIS A 100 12.32 3.41 -7.22
CA HIS A 100 11.81 4.21 -6.11
C HIS A 100 12.49 3.86 -4.78
N THR A 101 12.89 2.61 -4.57
CA THR A 101 13.68 2.19 -3.40
C THR A 101 14.88 3.11 -3.19
N PHE A 102 15.67 3.36 -4.25
CA PHE A 102 16.88 4.19 -4.15
C PHE A 102 16.60 5.69 -4.08
N MET A 103 15.41 6.14 -4.42
CA MET A 103 14.96 7.52 -4.18
C MET A 103 14.47 7.71 -2.74
N MET A 104 13.88 6.69 -2.12
CA MET A 104 13.41 6.72 -0.73
C MET A 104 14.53 6.57 0.28
N ALA A 105 15.53 5.73 0.00
CA ALA A 105 16.61 5.40 0.95
C ALA A 105 17.33 6.63 1.54
N PRO A 106 17.75 7.64 0.77
CA PRO A 106 18.37 8.84 1.33
C PRO A 106 17.37 9.73 2.11
N ARG A 107 16.06 9.62 1.83
CA ARG A 107 15.03 10.43 2.51
C ARG A 107 14.71 9.90 3.92
N VAL A 108 14.79 8.59 4.13
CA VAL A 108 14.61 7.99 5.45
C VAL A 108 15.89 7.98 6.28
N GLY A 109 17.04 8.22 5.64
CA GLY A 109 18.35 8.33 6.32
C GLY A 109 18.84 7.00 6.91
N GLU A 110 20.01 7.05 7.56
CA GLU A 110 20.67 5.85 8.11
C GLU A 110 19.89 5.19 9.26
N LYS A 111 19.07 5.96 9.98
CA LYS A 111 18.21 5.45 11.06
C LYS A 111 16.91 4.83 10.56
N GLY A 112 16.53 5.09 9.31
CA GLY A 112 15.39 4.51 8.65
C GLY A 112 15.75 3.25 7.87
N LYS A 113 14.76 2.66 7.25
CA LYS A 113 14.92 1.46 6.41
C LYS A 113 13.99 1.51 5.21
N VAL A 114 14.45 1.03 4.06
CA VAL A 114 13.63 0.74 2.90
C VAL A 114 13.64 -0.78 2.66
N ILE A 115 12.47 -1.40 2.72
CA ILE A 115 12.27 -2.81 2.43
C ILE A 115 11.78 -2.91 0.98
N ALA A 116 12.63 -3.41 0.09
CA ALA A 116 12.31 -3.67 -1.30
C ALA A 116 11.79 -5.12 -1.42
N SER A 117 10.48 -5.28 -1.57
CA SER A 117 9.84 -6.59 -1.71
C SER A 117 9.45 -6.84 -3.15
N ASP A 118 9.84 -7.99 -3.70
CA ASP A 118 9.46 -8.42 -5.05
C ASP A 118 9.29 -9.94 -5.10
N ILE A 119 8.47 -10.42 -6.06
CA ILE A 119 8.27 -11.85 -6.28
C ILE A 119 9.35 -12.46 -7.18
N GLN A 120 10.14 -11.65 -7.89
CA GLN A 120 11.17 -12.08 -8.82
C GLN A 120 12.57 -11.93 -8.19
N GLN A 121 13.29 -13.04 -8.05
CA GLN A 121 14.62 -13.04 -7.43
C GLN A 121 15.60 -12.18 -8.22
N GLU A 122 15.50 -12.21 -9.54
CA GLU A 122 16.37 -11.45 -10.46
C GLU A 122 16.23 -9.94 -10.24
N MET A 123 15.04 -9.45 -9.93
CA MET A 123 14.81 -8.04 -9.55
C MET A 123 15.50 -7.72 -8.22
N LEU A 124 15.39 -8.59 -7.23
CA LEU A 124 16.05 -8.41 -5.92
C LEU A 124 17.57 -8.49 -6.01
N ASP A 125 18.10 -9.28 -6.92
CA ASP A 125 19.53 -9.34 -7.19
C ASP A 125 20.05 -8.01 -7.77
N ILE A 126 19.25 -7.37 -8.66
CA ILE A 126 19.54 -6.01 -9.15
C ILE A 126 19.52 -5.00 -8.00
N VAL A 127 18.50 -5.04 -7.13
CA VAL A 127 18.41 -4.15 -5.96
C VAL A 127 19.61 -4.34 -5.03
N THR A 128 19.94 -5.58 -4.70
CA THR A 128 21.05 -5.92 -3.80
C THR A 128 22.39 -5.40 -4.37
N LYS A 129 22.62 -5.65 -5.65
CA LYS A 129 23.82 -5.14 -6.33
C LYS A 129 23.90 -3.61 -6.31
N LYS A 130 22.81 -2.93 -6.67
CA LYS A 130 22.75 -1.45 -6.66
C LYS A 130 22.95 -0.88 -5.25
N ALA A 131 22.37 -1.48 -4.21
CA ALA A 131 22.55 -1.05 -2.83
C ALA A 131 24.03 -1.12 -2.42
N LYS A 132 24.71 -2.23 -2.76
CA LYS A 132 26.15 -2.41 -2.53
C LYS A 132 26.99 -1.37 -3.28
N ASP A 133 26.73 -1.18 -4.57
CA ASP A 133 27.46 -0.22 -5.42
C ASP A 133 27.29 1.23 -4.89
N LYS A 134 26.12 1.56 -4.37
CA LYS A 134 25.81 2.87 -3.76
C LYS A 134 26.22 2.97 -2.28
N LYS A 135 26.73 1.89 -1.67
CA LYS A 135 27.10 1.80 -0.24
C LYS A 135 25.95 2.16 0.70
N LEU A 136 24.73 1.81 0.31
CA LEU A 136 23.52 2.00 1.13
C LEU A 136 23.35 0.80 2.06
N THR A 137 23.30 1.05 3.37
CA THR A 137 23.12 0.02 4.42
C THR A 137 21.69 -0.07 4.92
N ASN A 138 20.84 0.87 4.53
CA ASN A 138 19.44 0.99 4.94
C ASN A 138 18.44 0.44 3.92
N VAL A 139 18.88 -0.34 2.93
CA VAL A 139 18.04 -1.03 1.95
C VAL A 139 18.11 -2.53 2.19
N GLU A 140 16.95 -3.15 2.33
CA GLU A 140 16.79 -4.60 2.51
C GLU A 140 15.95 -5.18 1.38
N ALA A 141 16.49 -6.16 0.65
CA ALA A 141 15.76 -6.89 -0.40
C ALA A 141 15.08 -8.10 0.21
N VAL A 142 13.77 -8.25 -0.01
CA VAL A 142 12.94 -9.31 0.59
C VAL A 142 12.16 -10.04 -0.50
N LYS A 143 12.31 -11.37 -0.55
CA LYS A 143 11.56 -12.23 -1.47
C LYS A 143 10.13 -12.40 -0.98
N GLY A 144 9.20 -11.75 -1.66
CA GLY A 144 7.77 -11.93 -1.49
C GLY A 144 7.22 -13.18 -2.19
N THR A 145 5.91 -13.39 -2.05
CA THR A 145 5.11 -14.35 -2.80
C THR A 145 3.92 -13.64 -3.43
N THR A 146 3.11 -14.34 -4.23
CA THR A 146 1.89 -13.78 -4.83
C THR A 146 0.80 -13.44 -3.80
N THR A 147 0.94 -13.89 -2.55
CA THR A 147 -0.04 -13.67 -1.46
C THR A 147 0.53 -12.97 -0.23
N ASP A 148 1.84 -12.74 -0.17
CA ASP A 148 2.50 -12.17 1.02
C ASP A 148 3.78 -11.42 0.63
N PRO A 149 3.87 -10.10 0.84
CA PRO A 149 5.06 -9.30 0.57
C PRO A 149 6.18 -9.51 1.60
N LYS A 150 5.97 -10.35 2.63
CA LYS A 150 6.94 -10.68 3.71
C LYS A 150 7.44 -9.47 4.50
N LEU A 151 6.56 -8.52 4.75
CA LEU A 151 6.86 -7.35 5.56
C LEU A 151 6.68 -7.64 7.06
N PRO A 152 7.47 -6.99 7.95
CA PRO A 152 7.33 -7.17 9.39
C PRO A 152 6.02 -6.58 9.90
N ALA A 153 5.24 -7.37 10.66
CA ALA A 153 3.92 -6.98 11.16
C ALA A 153 4.01 -5.77 12.11
N GLY A 154 3.17 -4.76 11.91
CA GLY A 154 3.04 -3.58 12.76
C GLY A 154 4.29 -2.67 12.83
N GLN A 155 5.21 -2.77 11.87
CA GLN A 155 6.47 -2.02 11.92
C GLN A 155 6.69 -1.02 10.78
N VAL A 156 5.83 -1.01 9.77
CA VAL A 156 6.01 -0.20 8.56
C VAL A 156 5.25 1.11 8.66
N ASP A 157 5.93 2.22 8.40
CA ASP A 157 5.34 3.58 8.43
C ASP A 157 4.65 3.93 7.11
N LEU A 158 5.17 3.41 5.98
CA LEU A 158 4.60 3.63 4.66
C LEU A 158 4.90 2.44 3.75
N ILE A 159 3.88 1.99 3.02
CA ILE A 159 4.00 1.01 1.93
C ILE A 159 3.67 1.72 0.63
N LEU A 160 4.58 1.66 -0.33
CA LEU A 160 4.46 2.21 -1.67
C LEU A 160 4.24 1.09 -2.68
N LEU A 161 3.27 1.28 -3.57
CA LEU A 161 2.96 0.44 -4.71
C LEU A 161 2.99 1.34 -5.95
N VAL A 162 3.91 1.12 -6.90
CA VAL A 162 3.99 1.92 -8.12
C VAL A 162 3.82 1.04 -9.33
N ASP A 163 2.71 1.21 -10.03
CA ASP A 163 2.34 0.48 -11.25
C ASP A 163 2.49 -1.04 -11.09
N VAL A 164 2.02 -1.56 -9.95
CA VAL A 164 2.19 -2.98 -9.60
C VAL A 164 0.93 -3.61 -9.02
N TYR A 165 0.08 -2.85 -8.35
CA TYR A 165 -1.10 -3.43 -7.69
C TYR A 165 -2.05 -4.08 -8.70
N HIS A 166 -2.15 -3.52 -9.90
CA HIS A 166 -2.96 -4.09 -10.97
C HIS A 166 -2.45 -5.47 -11.47
N GLU A 167 -1.20 -5.83 -11.15
CA GLU A 167 -0.58 -7.13 -11.46
C GLU A 167 -0.71 -8.17 -10.33
N PHE A 168 -1.21 -7.79 -9.15
CA PHE A 168 -1.34 -8.74 -8.04
C PHE A 168 -2.33 -9.85 -8.37
N GLU A 169 -1.84 -11.08 -8.46
CA GLU A 169 -2.68 -12.26 -8.70
C GLU A 169 -3.68 -12.50 -7.55
N PHE A 170 -3.31 -12.12 -6.32
CA PHE A 170 -4.13 -12.24 -5.12
C PHE A 170 -4.18 -10.90 -4.36
N PRO A 171 -4.85 -9.86 -4.92
CA PRO A 171 -4.85 -8.51 -4.35
C PRO A 171 -5.45 -8.44 -2.94
N TYR A 172 -6.43 -9.27 -2.60
CA TYR A 172 -7.00 -9.31 -1.25
C TYR A 172 -5.94 -9.76 -0.23
N GLU A 173 -5.31 -10.91 -0.46
CA GLU A 173 -4.31 -11.49 0.43
C GLU A 173 -3.09 -10.57 0.60
N MET A 174 -2.61 -10.02 -0.52
CA MET A 174 -1.51 -9.05 -0.50
C MET A 174 -1.86 -7.83 0.35
N THR A 175 -3.05 -7.25 0.13
CA THR A 175 -3.49 -6.06 0.88
C THR A 175 -3.69 -6.39 2.36
N GLU A 176 -4.25 -7.55 2.70
CA GLU A 176 -4.40 -7.99 4.09
C GLU A 176 -3.04 -8.03 4.81
N LYS A 177 -2.01 -8.60 4.18
CA LYS A 177 -0.65 -8.65 4.71
C LYS A 177 -0.01 -7.28 4.82
N MET A 178 -0.22 -6.41 3.83
CA MET A 178 0.27 -5.03 3.87
C MET A 178 -0.40 -4.23 5.00
N VAL A 179 -1.71 -4.36 5.19
CA VAL A 179 -2.43 -3.73 6.30
C VAL A 179 -1.92 -4.24 7.64
N ALA A 180 -1.65 -5.55 7.77
CA ALA A 180 -1.07 -6.12 8.99
C ALA A 180 0.36 -5.58 9.27
N ALA A 181 1.15 -5.31 8.23
CA ALA A 181 2.50 -4.78 8.35
C ALA A 181 2.55 -3.31 8.78
N LEU A 182 1.52 -2.52 8.44
CA LEU A 182 1.45 -1.11 8.79
C LEU A 182 1.30 -0.88 10.29
N LYS A 183 2.02 0.10 10.82
CA LYS A 183 1.76 0.71 12.14
C LYS A 183 0.36 1.37 12.15
N PRO A 184 -0.27 1.55 13.33
CA PRO A 184 -1.35 2.52 13.47
C PRO A 184 -0.89 3.90 12.96
N GLY A 185 -1.68 4.55 12.09
CA GLY A 185 -1.27 5.79 11.41
C GLY A 185 -0.31 5.60 10.22
N GLY A 186 0.15 4.38 9.96
CA GLY A 186 0.94 4.06 8.78
C GLY A 186 0.13 4.17 7.49
N ARG A 187 0.79 4.40 6.36
CA ARG A 187 0.15 4.73 5.08
C ARG A 187 0.36 3.64 4.05
N LEU A 188 -0.71 3.30 3.33
CA LEU A 188 -0.69 2.50 2.11
C LEU A 188 -0.91 3.43 0.92
N VAL A 189 0.03 3.43 -0.03
CA VAL A 189 0.06 4.38 -1.14
C VAL A 189 0.03 3.61 -2.45
N PHE A 190 -1.05 3.79 -3.21
CA PHE A 190 -1.20 3.27 -4.56
C PHE A 190 -0.83 4.37 -5.55
N VAL A 191 0.07 4.05 -6.47
CA VAL A 191 0.42 4.90 -7.61
C VAL A 191 0.14 4.09 -8.85
N GLU A 192 -0.83 4.53 -9.66
CA GLU A 192 -1.30 3.77 -10.80
C GLU A 192 -1.50 4.70 -12.01
N PHE A 193 -1.24 4.20 -13.21
CA PHE A 193 -1.58 4.88 -14.43
C PHE A 193 -3.08 5.13 -14.52
N ARG A 194 -3.47 6.39 -14.82
CA ARG A 194 -4.88 6.78 -14.85
C ARG A 194 -5.64 6.09 -15.97
N LEU A 195 -6.64 5.30 -15.61
CA LEU A 195 -7.59 4.72 -16.58
C LEU A 195 -8.50 5.80 -17.19
N GLU A 196 -8.77 6.87 -16.43
CA GLU A 196 -9.65 7.98 -16.82
C GLU A 196 -9.03 8.89 -17.89
N ASP A 197 -7.73 8.73 -18.19
CA ASP A 197 -7.03 9.57 -19.16
C ASP A 197 -6.61 8.74 -20.39
N ASP A 198 -7.28 8.97 -21.51
CA ASP A 198 -7.01 8.28 -22.78
C ASP A 198 -5.64 8.67 -23.38
N LYS A 199 -5.03 9.76 -22.94
CA LYS A 199 -3.71 10.21 -23.39
C LYS A 199 -2.56 9.44 -22.75
N VAL A 200 -2.83 8.71 -21.67
CA VAL A 200 -1.84 7.83 -21.03
C VAL A 200 -1.63 6.62 -21.93
N ALA A 201 -0.46 6.53 -22.57
CA ALA A 201 -0.13 5.52 -23.59
C ALA A 201 0.29 4.17 -22.97
N ILE A 202 -0.52 3.64 -22.05
CA ILE A 202 -0.35 2.35 -21.36
C ILE A 202 -1.54 1.45 -21.73
N LYS A 203 -1.31 0.14 -21.80
CA LYS A 203 -2.35 -0.86 -22.06
C LYS A 203 -3.45 -0.79 -21.00
N LEU A 204 -4.73 -0.96 -21.40
CA LEU A 204 -5.86 -0.73 -20.52
C LEU A 204 -5.81 -1.54 -19.22
N VAL A 205 -5.46 -2.83 -19.31
CA VAL A 205 -5.39 -3.72 -18.14
C VAL A 205 -4.28 -3.33 -17.14
N HIS A 206 -3.28 -2.55 -17.57
CA HIS A 206 -2.23 -1.99 -16.73
C HIS A 206 -2.55 -0.58 -16.22
N LYS A 207 -3.79 -0.12 -16.35
CA LYS A 207 -4.28 1.13 -15.78
C LYS A 207 -5.32 0.84 -14.70
N MET A 208 -5.38 1.69 -13.69
CA MET A 208 -6.46 1.65 -12.69
C MET A 208 -7.14 3.01 -12.57
N SER A 209 -8.46 3.00 -12.41
CA SER A 209 -9.18 4.22 -12.03
C SER A 209 -9.04 4.46 -10.52
N GLU A 210 -9.07 5.73 -10.11
CA GLU A 210 -9.15 6.09 -8.69
C GLU A 210 -10.34 5.39 -8.02
N ARG A 211 -11.50 5.37 -8.70
CA ARG A 211 -12.69 4.69 -8.20
C ARG A 211 -12.46 3.21 -7.93
N GLN A 212 -11.69 2.51 -8.78
CA GLN A 212 -11.38 1.11 -8.57
C GLN A 212 -10.44 0.91 -7.39
N VAL A 213 -9.41 1.73 -7.24
CA VAL A 213 -8.52 1.70 -6.07
C VAL A 213 -9.32 1.90 -4.77
N LEU A 214 -10.20 2.90 -4.74
CA LEU A 214 -11.07 3.16 -3.59
C LEU A 214 -12.00 1.97 -3.29
N LYS A 215 -12.60 1.34 -4.33
CA LYS A 215 -13.47 0.17 -4.19
C LYS A 215 -12.74 -1.03 -3.58
N GLU A 216 -11.52 -1.31 -4.05
CA GLU A 216 -10.73 -2.44 -3.57
C GLU A 216 -10.19 -2.20 -2.15
N ALA A 217 -9.75 -0.98 -1.84
CA ALA A 217 -9.29 -0.63 -0.49
C ALA A 217 -10.43 -0.60 0.54
N ALA A 218 -11.68 -0.29 0.13
CA ALA A 218 -12.85 -0.27 1.02
C ALA A 218 -13.19 -1.65 1.62
N VAL A 219 -12.66 -2.75 1.06
CA VAL A 219 -12.74 -4.10 1.64
C VAL A 219 -12.04 -4.16 3.00
N PHE A 220 -11.12 -3.24 3.27
CA PHE A 220 -10.30 -3.19 4.49
C PHE A 220 -10.73 -2.00 5.36
N PRO A 221 -11.65 -2.22 6.34
CA PRO A 221 -12.21 -1.14 7.16
C PRO A 221 -11.16 -0.45 8.05
N GLU A 222 -9.98 -1.06 8.21
CA GLU A 222 -8.83 -0.47 8.89
C GLU A 222 -8.18 0.65 8.07
N LEU A 223 -8.42 0.70 6.76
CA LEU A 223 -7.90 1.75 5.89
C LEU A 223 -8.91 2.89 5.78
N GLU A 224 -8.42 4.11 5.90
CA GLU A 224 -9.18 5.32 5.65
C GLU A 224 -8.54 6.08 4.49
N HIS A 225 -9.33 6.40 3.46
CA HIS A 225 -8.83 7.24 2.37
C HIS A 225 -8.50 8.63 2.91
N THR A 226 -7.25 9.02 2.77
CA THR A 226 -6.76 10.29 3.31
C THR A 226 -6.71 11.37 2.23
N LYS A 227 -6.23 11.00 1.03
CA LYS A 227 -5.97 11.99 0.00
C LYS A 227 -5.68 11.31 -1.33
N THR A 228 -6.08 11.95 -2.44
CA THR A 228 -5.62 11.63 -3.79
C THR A 228 -4.83 12.80 -4.37
N VAL A 229 -3.65 12.50 -4.96
CA VAL A 229 -2.82 13.48 -5.67
C VAL A 229 -2.87 13.15 -7.16
N GLY A 230 -3.62 13.96 -7.92
CA GLY A 230 -3.80 13.79 -9.37
C GLY A 230 -2.86 14.66 -10.22
N THR A 231 -1.75 15.15 -9.65
CA THR A 231 -0.88 16.13 -10.33
C THR A 231 0.36 15.52 -10.98
N LEU A 232 0.54 14.20 -10.91
CA LEU A 232 1.54 13.50 -11.72
C LEU A 232 1.09 13.47 -13.19
N PRO A 233 2.02 13.43 -14.15
CA PRO A 233 1.66 13.49 -15.58
C PRO A 233 0.71 12.36 -16.00
N TRP A 234 1.05 11.10 -15.74
CA TRP A 234 0.28 9.92 -16.18
C TRP A 234 -0.41 9.15 -15.05
N GLN A 235 0.03 9.37 -13.80
CA GLN A 235 -0.41 8.60 -12.65
C GLN A 235 -1.27 9.43 -11.69
N HIS A 236 -2.01 8.75 -10.84
CA HIS A 236 -2.54 9.29 -9.61
C HIS A 236 -1.92 8.59 -8.41
N VAL A 237 -1.90 9.28 -7.28
CA VAL A 237 -1.42 8.74 -6.00
C VAL A 237 -2.59 8.72 -5.04
N VAL A 238 -3.06 7.54 -4.70
CA VAL A 238 -4.18 7.34 -3.76
C VAL A 238 -3.63 6.87 -2.42
N ILE A 239 -3.82 7.67 -1.37
CA ILE A 239 -3.22 7.46 -0.06
C ILE A 239 -4.28 7.06 0.95
N PHE A 240 -4.03 5.94 1.61
CA PHE A 240 -4.82 5.48 2.74
C PHE A 240 -3.98 5.50 4.02
N THR A 241 -4.62 5.78 5.14
CA THR A 241 -4.01 5.69 6.47
C THR A 241 -4.65 4.55 7.25
N LYS A 242 -3.84 3.70 7.88
CA LYS A 242 -4.33 2.69 8.80
C LYS A 242 -4.83 3.36 10.07
N LYS A 243 -6.10 3.15 10.39
CA LYS A 243 -6.71 3.64 11.62
C LYS A 243 -5.96 3.12 12.84
N GLY A 244 -5.84 3.95 13.87
CA GLY A 244 -5.41 3.49 15.18
C GLY A 244 -6.44 2.55 15.81
N GLU A 245 -6.00 1.68 16.72
CA GLU A 245 -6.93 0.94 17.57
C GLU A 245 -7.77 1.96 18.37
N LYS A 246 -9.07 1.81 18.32
CA LYS A 246 -9.94 2.59 19.21
C LYS A 246 -9.60 2.19 20.63
N LYS A 247 -9.05 3.12 21.40
CA LYS A 247 -8.84 2.95 22.85
C LYS A 247 -10.18 2.91 23.56
#